data_2e111894359fce2a033271a662f78d68
#
_entry.id   2e111894359fce2a033271a662f78d68
#
_cell.length_a   1.000
_cell.length_b   1.000
_cell.length_c   1.000
_cell.angle_alpha   90.00
_cell.angle_beta   90.00
_cell.angle_gamma   90.00
#
_symmetry.space_group_name_H-M   'P 1'
#
loop_
_entity.id
_entity.type
_entity.pdbx_description
1 polymer ?
#
loop_
_entity_poly.entity_id
_entity_poly.type
_entity_poly.pdbx_seq_one_letter_code
_entity_poly.pdbx_strand_id
1 'polypeptide(L)'
;MNEQNPAQAQNHSLSFTKLTAMIIGSTIGGGIFTTAGDMAASGAHTGSVLIGWTICGIGMFCLMMCFFGLNRVRPDLTNGIYSYAKEGFGEFVGFNSAWGYWVSALLCNVSYTTLLFGAIGHFFPIFGDGNNLLSIVCASAIIWLLNALILRGVQEAAALNVITTIAKLIPILLFVIAVIFFGAFRPAVFMENFWGADTPGAPDISTQIKATTSATVWSFIGVEGAVVLSARAKHSADVGKASLTGFLGIFAIYVLVAILSMGVLPTEELASLKSPQMAGILQAVIGPWGAAIVNIGVILSLAGALLGWTILAADCPYSAARQGVFLKAFARANPNGSPSFALYLTNGLVQLFLIVIFFSASTYQVFYTFSTTMIMIPYFLSALYYLKVTLRGEGFPRGAKSPAPGSDSDANIAARGGSLAAARFFAIIGTAYGIWMLYSSGLELTFIACILYAPGILVYALGKKERGRPVFERPYEMVFAIALAVLALIAIFMIATGRIRPF
;
A
#
# COMPACT_ATOMS: atom_id res chain seq x y z
N MET A 1 12.38 37.05 17.74
CA MET A 1 12.27 37.28 16.29
C MET A 1 13.07 36.20 15.62
N ASN A 2 12.42 35.11 15.20
CA ASN A 2 13.05 34.04 14.45
C ASN A 2 12.88 34.35 12.96
N GLU A 3 13.95 34.78 12.32
CA GLU A 3 14.03 34.91 10.87
C GLU A 3 13.89 33.50 10.28
N GLN A 4 12.72 33.18 9.75
CA GLN A 4 12.52 32.00 8.94
C GLN A 4 13.33 32.18 7.65
N ASN A 5 14.27 31.25 7.42
CA ASN A 5 15.15 31.22 6.27
C ASN A 5 14.31 31.15 4.98
N PRO A 6 14.41 32.14 4.05
CA PRO A 6 13.58 32.21 2.84
C PRO A 6 13.72 31.00 1.90
N ALA A 7 14.79 30.22 2.03
CA ALA A 7 14.97 28.96 1.29
C ALA A 7 14.00 27.83 1.72
N GLN A 8 13.42 27.91 2.94
CA GLN A 8 12.38 26.97 3.41
C GLN A 8 10.97 27.35 2.92
N ALA A 9 10.73 28.60 2.55
CA ALA A 9 9.44 29.09 2.08
C ALA A 9 9.13 28.70 0.61
N GLN A 10 10.13 28.36 -0.20
CA GLN A 10 9.92 28.02 -1.62
C GLN A 10 9.42 26.59 -1.86
N ASN A 11 9.41 25.72 -0.85
CA ASN A 11 8.98 24.31 -0.99
C ASN A 11 7.48 24.06 -0.72
N HIS A 12 6.65 25.09 -0.52
CA HIS A 12 5.27 24.96 -0.01
C HIS A 12 4.16 25.23 -1.04
N SER A 13 4.38 25.08 -2.34
CA SER A 13 3.32 25.41 -3.31
C SER A 13 3.05 24.33 -4.35
N LEU A 14 2.50 23.19 -3.91
CA LEU A 14 1.96 22.21 -4.85
C LEU A 14 0.56 22.68 -5.31
N SER A 15 0.42 22.95 -6.63
CA SER A 15 -0.86 23.22 -7.26
C SER A 15 -1.73 21.95 -7.31
N PHE A 16 -3.04 22.13 -7.52
CA PHE A 16 -4.00 21.03 -7.70
C PHE A 16 -3.49 19.94 -8.68
N THR A 17 -3.02 20.35 -9.86
CA THR A 17 -2.53 19.41 -10.88
C THR A 17 -1.31 18.63 -10.41
N LYS A 18 -0.35 19.29 -9.74
CA LYS A 18 0.84 18.63 -9.18
C LYS A 18 0.47 17.66 -8.06
N LEU A 19 -0.46 18.04 -7.17
CA LEU A 19 -0.98 17.16 -6.13
C LEU A 19 -1.65 15.92 -6.71
N THR A 20 -2.55 16.09 -7.69
CA THR A 20 -3.23 14.99 -8.37
C THR A 20 -2.22 14.06 -9.06
N ALA A 21 -1.24 14.60 -9.77
CA ALA A 21 -0.20 13.81 -10.41
C ALA A 21 0.67 13.05 -9.41
N MET A 22 0.97 13.65 -8.25
CA MET A 22 1.73 12.96 -7.20
C MET A 22 0.92 11.84 -6.55
N ILE A 23 -0.39 12.02 -6.33
CA ILE A 23 -1.28 10.98 -5.81
C ILE A 23 -1.34 9.80 -6.80
N ILE A 24 -1.57 10.08 -8.08
CA ILE A 24 -1.57 9.06 -9.13
C ILE A 24 -0.20 8.36 -9.17
N GLY A 25 0.87 9.11 -9.10
CA GLY A 25 2.24 8.60 -9.16
C GLY A 25 2.63 7.71 -7.98
N SER A 26 2.18 8.03 -6.75
CA SER A 26 2.48 7.24 -5.55
C SER A 26 1.63 5.97 -5.46
N THR A 27 0.40 6.00 -5.95
CA THR A 27 -0.54 4.88 -5.85
C THR A 27 -0.33 3.86 -6.99
N ILE A 28 -0.10 4.31 -8.23
CA ILE A 28 0.20 3.40 -9.34
C ILE A 28 1.62 2.85 -9.18
N GLY A 29 1.72 1.62 -8.70
CA GLY A 29 2.95 0.83 -8.59
C GLY A 29 3.05 -0.26 -9.65
N GLY A 30 3.44 -1.47 -9.23
CA GLY A 30 3.48 -2.67 -10.07
C GLY A 30 2.12 -3.32 -10.29
N GLY A 31 1.16 -3.11 -9.38
CA GLY A 31 -0.11 -3.84 -9.33
C GLY A 31 -0.93 -3.78 -10.62
N ILE A 32 -1.04 -2.61 -11.26
CA ILE A 32 -1.85 -2.48 -12.49
C ILE A 32 -1.40 -3.41 -13.62
N PHE A 33 -0.11 -3.74 -13.66
CA PHE A 33 0.44 -4.60 -14.71
C PHE A 33 0.21 -6.09 -14.48
N THR A 34 -0.22 -6.45 -13.26
CA THR A 34 -0.33 -7.85 -12.84
C THR A 34 -1.73 -8.22 -12.34
N THR A 35 -2.51 -7.28 -11.83
CA THR A 35 -3.73 -7.52 -11.03
C THR A 35 -4.74 -8.43 -11.73
N ALA A 36 -4.98 -8.28 -13.03
CA ALA A 36 -5.96 -9.11 -13.75
C ALA A 36 -5.54 -10.59 -13.77
N GLY A 37 -4.26 -10.86 -14.09
CA GLY A 37 -3.73 -12.22 -14.08
C GLY A 37 -3.58 -12.77 -12.65
N ASP A 38 -3.20 -11.96 -11.67
CA ASP A 38 -3.10 -12.38 -10.27
C ASP A 38 -4.45 -12.81 -9.69
N MET A 39 -5.53 -12.08 -10.02
CA MET A 39 -6.89 -12.45 -9.62
C MET A 39 -7.31 -13.77 -10.30
N ALA A 40 -7.05 -13.90 -11.61
CA ALA A 40 -7.34 -15.14 -12.35
C ALA A 40 -6.54 -16.34 -11.77
N ALA A 41 -5.24 -16.15 -11.50
CA ALA A 41 -4.39 -17.18 -10.89
C ALA A 41 -4.85 -17.58 -9.46
N SER A 42 -5.52 -16.66 -8.75
CA SER A 42 -6.14 -16.95 -7.46
C SER A 42 -7.52 -17.63 -7.58
N GLY A 43 -7.94 -18.01 -8.78
CA GLY A 43 -9.18 -18.72 -9.08
C GLY A 43 -10.40 -17.81 -9.22
N ALA A 44 -10.21 -16.48 -9.31
CA ALA A 44 -11.33 -15.55 -9.49
C ALA A 44 -11.72 -15.42 -10.97
N HIS A 45 -12.98 -15.68 -11.27
CA HIS A 45 -13.59 -15.50 -12.58
C HIS A 45 -14.18 -14.09 -12.74
N THR A 46 -14.55 -13.71 -13.97
CA THR A 46 -14.96 -12.36 -14.36
C THR A 46 -15.99 -11.74 -13.43
N GLY A 47 -17.06 -12.46 -13.09
CA GLY A 47 -18.10 -11.92 -12.19
C GLY A 47 -17.60 -11.62 -10.79
N SER A 48 -16.78 -12.51 -10.23
CA SER A 48 -16.17 -12.33 -8.90
C SER A 48 -15.15 -11.20 -8.89
N VAL A 49 -14.39 -11.00 -9.96
CA VAL A 49 -13.46 -9.87 -10.11
C VAL A 49 -14.20 -8.54 -10.15
N LEU A 50 -15.33 -8.43 -10.88
CA LEU A 50 -16.14 -7.21 -10.90
C LEU A 50 -16.71 -6.86 -9.52
N ILE A 51 -17.18 -7.87 -8.78
CA ILE A 51 -17.64 -7.68 -7.40
C ILE A 51 -16.47 -7.27 -6.50
N GLY A 52 -15.31 -7.91 -6.63
CA GLY A 52 -14.10 -7.57 -5.88
C GLY A 52 -13.68 -6.11 -6.09
N TRP A 53 -13.65 -5.64 -7.34
CA TRP A 53 -13.39 -4.23 -7.66
C TRP A 53 -14.44 -3.29 -7.12
N THR A 54 -15.72 -3.68 -7.12
CA THR A 54 -16.81 -2.87 -6.56
C THR A 54 -16.65 -2.72 -5.04
N ILE A 55 -16.40 -3.82 -4.33
CA ILE A 55 -16.15 -3.80 -2.88
C ILE A 55 -14.91 -2.96 -2.55
N CYS A 56 -13.81 -3.18 -3.30
CA CYS A 56 -12.58 -2.42 -3.11
C CYS A 56 -12.80 -0.93 -3.40
N GLY A 57 -13.46 -0.58 -4.50
CA GLY A 57 -13.71 0.82 -4.87
C GLY A 57 -14.48 1.58 -3.82
N ILE A 58 -15.60 1.02 -3.35
CA ILE A 58 -16.41 1.62 -2.28
C ILE A 58 -15.61 1.68 -0.97
N GLY A 59 -14.97 0.58 -0.61
CA GLY A 59 -14.23 0.46 0.65
C GLY A 59 -13.02 1.38 0.73
N MET A 60 -12.17 1.38 -0.30
CA MET A 60 -10.98 2.24 -0.37
C MET A 60 -11.34 3.72 -0.48
N PHE A 61 -12.43 4.05 -1.22
CA PHE A 61 -12.95 5.41 -1.24
C PHE A 61 -13.33 5.90 0.16
N CYS A 62 -14.11 5.09 0.89
CA CYS A 62 -14.51 5.45 2.24
C CYS A 62 -13.33 5.49 3.21
N LEU A 63 -12.35 4.60 3.06
CA LEU A 63 -11.11 4.61 3.84
C LEU A 63 -10.28 5.88 3.56
N MET A 64 -10.13 6.27 2.31
CA MET A 64 -9.47 7.53 1.92
C MET A 64 -10.20 8.74 2.54
N MET A 65 -11.54 8.73 2.53
CA MET A 65 -12.33 9.77 3.19
C MET A 65 -12.15 9.77 4.72
N CYS A 66 -11.88 8.63 5.34
CA CYS A 66 -11.50 8.57 6.76
C CYS A 66 -10.14 9.24 7.00
N PHE A 67 -9.11 8.95 6.20
CA PHE A 67 -7.81 9.61 6.30
C PHE A 67 -7.93 11.12 6.11
N PHE A 68 -8.66 11.55 5.09
CA PHE A 68 -8.90 12.96 4.82
C PHE A 68 -9.67 13.65 5.96
N GLY A 69 -10.71 12.99 6.47
CA GLY A 69 -11.48 13.46 7.62
C GLY A 69 -10.61 13.62 8.87
N LEU A 70 -9.79 12.61 9.21
CA LEU A 70 -8.87 12.66 10.34
C LEU A 70 -7.86 13.81 10.20
N ASN A 71 -7.28 14.00 9.03
CA ASN A 71 -6.36 15.12 8.80
C ASN A 71 -7.02 16.50 9.01
N ARG A 72 -8.33 16.62 8.80
CA ARG A 72 -9.09 17.87 9.01
C ARG A 72 -9.47 18.07 10.47
N VAL A 73 -9.97 17.05 11.15
CA VAL A 73 -10.49 17.16 12.53
C VAL A 73 -9.39 16.99 13.59
N ARG A 74 -8.27 16.34 13.23
CA ARG A 74 -7.09 16.14 14.10
C ARG A 74 -5.80 16.55 13.39
N PRO A 75 -5.65 17.82 13.01
CA PRO A 75 -4.45 18.35 12.36
C PRO A 75 -3.20 18.31 13.25
N ASP A 76 -3.37 18.11 14.56
CA ASP A 76 -2.32 17.91 15.55
C ASP A 76 -1.58 16.56 15.36
N LEU A 77 -2.22 15.57 14.72
CA LEU A 77 -1.66 14.25 14.48
C LEU A 77 -0.93 14.20 13.13
N THR A 78 0.25 14.81 13.05
CA THR A 78 1.00 15.03 11.80
C THR A 78 1.76 13.80 11.27
N ASN A 79 1.90 12.74 12.07
CA ASN A 79 2.78 11.62 11.73
C ASN A 79 2.05 10.42 11.08
N GLY A 80 0.90 10.66 10.48
CA GLY A 80 0.19 9.68 9.67
C GLY A 80 -0.50 8.56 10.49
N ILE A 81 -0.60 7.40 9.85
CA ILE A 81 -1.48 6.28 10.24
C ILE A 81 -1.27 5.81 11.68
N TYR A 82 -0.02 5.73 12.16
CA TYR A 82 0.23 5.21 13.50
C TYR A 82 -0.19 6.17 14.62
N SER A 83 -0.15 7.47 14.36
CA SER A 83 -0.60 8.49 15.32
C SER A 83 -2.09 8.35 15.62
N TYR A 84 -2.89 8.01 14.61
CA TYR A 84 -4.31 7.74 14.74
C TYR A 84 -4.57 6.52 15.62
N ALA A 85 -3.84 5.44 15.40
CA ALA A 85 -3.96 4.22 16.19
C ALA A 85 -3.51 4.44 17.66
N LYS A 86 -2.41 5.18 17.87
CA LYS A 86 -1.91 5.54 19.21
C LYS A 86 -2.93 6.34 19.99
N GLU A 87 -3.46 7.39 19.40
CA GLU A 87 -4.44 8.28 20.03
C GLU A 87 -5.77 7.55 20.30
N GLY A 88 -6.19 6.71 19.36
CA GLY A 88 -7.43 5.97 19.49
C GLY A 88 -7.41 4.85 20.52
N PHE A 89 -6.30 4.13 20.62
CA PHE A 89 -6.26 2.79 21.25
C PHE A 89 -5.05 2.53 22.16
N GLY A 90 -4.18 3.50 22.35
CA GLY A 90 -3.01 3.39 23.24
C GLY A 90 -1.69 3.13 22.50
N GLU A 91 -0.58 3.21 23.27
CA GLU A 91 0.76 3.21 22.69
C GLU A 91 1.13 1.88 22.04
N PHE A 92 0.75 0.74 22.62
CA PHE A 92 1.04 -0.57 22.05
C PHE A 92 0.33 -0.81 20.72
N VAL A 93 -0.94 -0.37 20.61
CA VAL A 93 -1.70 -0.47 19.35
C VAL A 93 -1.12 0.48 18.31
N GLY A 94 -0.74 1.70 18.71
CA GLY A 94 -0.03 2.64 17.83
C GLY A 94 1.31 2.08 17.34
N PHE A 95 2.09 1.44 18.22
CA PHE A 95 3.32 0.76 17.82
C PHE A 95 3.06 -0.33 16.79
N ASN A 96 2.07 -1.20 17.01
CA ASN A 96 1.73 -2.26 16.06
C ASN A 96 1.26 -1.70 14.73
N SER A 97 0.55 -0.57 14.72
CA SER A 97 0.19 0.13 13.49
C SER A 97 1.43 0.61 12.72
N ALA A 98 2.41 1.22 13.39
CA ALA A 98 3.68 1.62 12.77
C ALA A 98 4.50 0.41 12.32
N TRP A 99 4.55 -0.65 13.12
CA TRP A 99 5.24 -1.89 12.80
C TRP A 99 4.67 -2.55 11.56
N GLY A 100 3.34 -2.71 11.48
CA GLY A 100 2.65 -3.28 10.33
C GLY A 100 2.89 -2.48 9.05
N TYR A 101 2.82 -1.15 9.13
CA TYR A 101 3.13 -0.27 8.01
C TYR A 101 4.57 -0.43 7.52
N TRP A 102 5.54 -0.43 8.45
CA TRP A 102 6.95 -0.61 8.14
C TRP A 102 7.24 -1.96 7.48
N VAL A 103 6.73 -3.05 8.08
CA VAL A 103 6.90 -4.41 7.52
C VAL A 103 6.19 -4.54 6.18
N SER A 104 5.01 -3.95 6.00
CA SER A 104 4.33 -3.88 4.70
C SER A 104 5.22 -3.21 3.65
N ALA A 105 5.79 -2.04 3.96
CA ALA A 105 6.62 -1.29 3.02
C ALA A 105 7.89 -2.04 2.62
N LEU A 106 8.56 -2.72 3.56
CA LEU A 106 9.76 -3.51 3.23
C LEU A 106 9.41 -4.75 2.39
N LEU A 107 8.30 -5.45 2.67
CA LEU A 107 7.85 -6.59 1.86
C LEU A 107 7.40 -6.17 0.46
N CYS A 108 6.82 -4.96 0.33
CA CYS A 108 6.52 -4.35 -0.94
C CYS A 108 7.79 -4.16 -1.79
N ASN A 109 8.91 -3.69 -1.19
CA ASN A 109 10.19 -3.57 -1.88
C ASN A 109 10.75 -4.93 -2.33
N VAL A 110 10.56 -5.98 -1.53
CA VAL A 110 10.93 -7.35 -1.92
C VAL A 110 10.14 -7.79 -3.15
N SER A 111 8.82 -7.58 -3.14
CA SER A 111 7.94 -7.88 -4.27
C SER A 111 8.32 -7.08 -5.52
N TYR A 112 8.57 -5.79 -5.36
CA TYR A 112 8.95 -4.91 -6.48
C TYR A 112 10.27 -5.29 -7.12
N THR A 113 11.28 -5.69 -6.35
CA THR A 113 12.56 -6.14 -6.91
C THR A 113 12.42 -7.44 -7.68
N THR A 114 11.63 -8.39 -7.17
CA THR A 114 11.38 -9.67 -7.87
C THR A 114 10.62 -9.43 -9.18
N LEU A 115 9.56 -8.63 -9.15
CA LEU A 115 8.78 -8.28 -10.35
C LEU A 115 9.63 -7.49 -11.37
N LEU A 116 10.53 -6.61 -10.91
CA LEU A 116 11.46 -5.85 -11.74
C LEU A 116 12.37 -6.80 -12.55
N PHE A 117 12.97 -7.78 -11.87
CA PHE A 117 13.85 -8.75 -12.53
C PHE A 117 13.08 -9.76 -13.38
N GLY A 118 11.84 -10.07 -13.04
CA GLY A 118 10.93 -10.81 -13.92
C GLY A 118 10.67 -10.06 -15.24
N ALA A 119 10.42 -8.75 -15.18
CA ALA A 119 10.27 -7.92 -16.37
C ALA A 119 11.56 -7.79 -17.19
N ILE A 120 12.73 -7.69 -16.53
CA ILE A 120 14.04 -7.72 -17.19
C ILE A 120 14.28 -9.08 -17.85
N GLY A 121 13.80 -10.17 -17.26
CA GLY A 121 13.86 -11.53 -17.77
C GLY A 121 13.21 -11.71 -19.14
N HIS A 122 12.23 -10.86 -19.49
CA HIS A 122 11.66 -10.80 -20.84
C HIS A 122 12.71 -10.49 -21.91
N PHE A 123 13.65 -9.58 -21.64
CA PHE A 123 14.70 -9.17 -22.59
C PHE A 123 15.96 -10.03 -22.45
N PHE A 124 16.24 -10.48 -21.22
CA PHE A 124 17.42 -11.25 -20.86
C PHE A 124 16.98 -12.52 -20.10
N PRO A 125 16.74 -13.64 -20.80
CA PRO A 125 16.19 -14.87 -20.20
C PRO A 125 16.99 -15.45 -19.02
N ILE A 126 18.26 -15.03 -18.87
CA ILE A 126 19.14 -15.43 -17.75
C ILE A 126 18.57 -15.00 -16.38
N PHE A 127 17.71 -13.97 -16.32
CA PHE A 127 17.07 -13.54 -15.08
C PHE A 127 15.81 -14.32 -14.71
N GLY A 128 15.27 -15.12 -15.65
CA GLY A 128 14.08 -15.96 -15.42
C GLY A 128 12.88 -15.13 -14.93
N ASP A 129 12.20 -15.63 -13.91
CA ASP A 129 11.05 -14.96 -13.27
C ASP A 129 11.46 -14.01 -12.12
N GLY A 130 12.73 -13.62 -12.05
CA GLY A 130 13.25 -12.66 -11.05
C GLY A 130 13.63 -13.26 -9.70
N ASN A 131 13.62 -14.59 -9.56
CA ASN A 131 13.88 -15.30 -8.30
C ASN A 131 15.14 -16.19 -8.32
N ASN A 132 15.88 -16.24 -9.42
CA ASN A 132 17.12 -17.00 -9.51
C ASN A 132 18.32 -16.24 -8.88
N LEU A 133 19.45 -16.93 -8.72
CA LEU A 133 20.65 -16.37 -8.06
C LEU A 133 21.10 -15.04 -8.68
N LEU A 134 21.15 -14.95 -10.00
CA LEU A 134 21.61 -13.74 -10.69
C LEU A 134 20.65 -12.58 -10.43
N SER A 135 19.35 -12.84 -10.50
CA SER A 135 18.31 -11.84 -10.18
C SER A 135 18.45 -11.34 -8.74
N ILE A 136 18.66 -12.24 -7.78
CA ILE A 136 18.82 -11.86 -6.37
C ILE A 136 20.10 -11.05 -6.14
N VAL A 137 21.22 -11.42 -6.76
CA VAL A 137 22.48 -10.64 -6.66
C VAL A 137 22.31 -9.24 -7.25
N CYS A 138 21.68 -9.13 -8.43
CA CYS A 138 21.44 -7.83 -9.07
C CYS A 138 20.39 -7.00 -8.28
N ALA A 139 19.33 -7.63 -7.77
CA ALA A 139 18.36 -7.00 -6.88
C ALA A 139 19.01 -6.44 -5.61
N SER A 140 19.90 -7.23 -4.99
CA SER A 140 20.69 -6.81 -3.84
C SER A 140 21.55 -5.59 -4.18
N ALA A 141 22.24 -5.60 -5.32
CA ALA A 141 23.04 -4.45 -5.76
C ALA A 141 22.18 -3.18 -5.90
N ILE A 142 20.97 -3.27 -6.48
CA ILE A 142 20.06 -2.14 -6.60
C ILE A 142 19.62 -1.63 -5.22
N ILE A 143 19.21 -2.50 -4.31
CA ILE A 143 18.75 -2.11 -2.96
C ILE A 143 19.87 -1.40 -2.20
N TRP A 144 21.10 -1.92 -2.24
CA TRP A 144 22.24 -1.29 -1.56
C TRP A 144 22.71 -0.01 -2.26
N LEU A 145 22.58 0.09 -3.58
CA LEU A 145 22.82 1.34 -4.31
C LEU A 145 21.80 2.42 -3.89
N LEU A 146 20.52 2.09 -3.84
CA LEU A 146 19.46 3.01 -3.36
C LEU A 146 19.71 3.43 -1.91
N ASN A 147 20.13 2.48 -1.05
CA ASN A 147 20.52 2.79 0.33
C ASN A 147 21.65 3.83 0.37
N ALA A 148 22.70 3.65 -0.43
CA ALA A 148 23.82 4.58 -0.50
C ALA A 148 23.42 5.95 -1.05
N LEU A 149 22.55 6.00 -2.06
CA LEU A 149 22.02 7.25 -2.63
C LEU A 149 21.20 8.03 -1.60
N ILE A 150 20.29 7.36 -0.88
CA ILE A 150 19.45 8.00 0.13
C ILE A 150 20.31 8.53 1.30
N LEU A 151 21.33 7.78 1.73
CA LEU A 151 22.27 8.23 2.77
C LEU A 151 23.07 9.46 2.35
N ARG A 152 23.32 9.67 1.07
CA ARG A 152 23.97 10.89 0.53
C ARG A 152 23.03 12.11 0.49
N GLY A 153 21.76 11.93 0.85
CA GLY A 153 20.82 13.05 0.93
C GLY A 153 20.20 13.42 -0.41
N VAL A 154 19.97 12.46 -1.30
CA VAL A 154 19.33 12.71 -2.60
C VAL A 154 17.88 13.18 -2.37
N GLN A 155 17.69 14.50 -2.35
CA GLN A 155 16.37 15.15 -2.27
C GLN A 155 15.65 15.21 -3.63
N GLU A 156 16.26 14.76 -4.70
CA GLU A 156 15.75 14.82 -6.07
C GLU A 156 14.70 13.73 -6.39
N ALA A 157 14.29 12.95 -5.39
CA ALA A 157 13.26 11.94 -5.52
C ALA A 157 11.94 12.47 -6.15
N ALA A 158 11.63 13.76 -5.97
CA ALA A 158 10.43 14.35 -6.53
C ALA A 158 10.47 14.47 -8.07
N ALA A 159 11.61 14.87 -8.65
CA ALA A 159 11.76 14.95 -10.11
C ALA A 159 11.76 13.55 -10.74
N LEU A 160 12.46 12.60 -10.13
CA LEU A 160 12.47 11.21 -10.58
C LEU A 160 11.06 10.60 -10.51
N ASN A 161 10.29 10.91 -9.46
CA ASN A 161 8.91 10.43 -9.33
C ASN A 161 7.99 10.97 -10.45
N VAL A 162 8.17 12.20 -10.91
CA VAL A 162 7.40 12.75 -12.05
C VAL A 162 7.74 11.99 -13.33
N ILE A 163 9.03 11.80 -13.62
CA ILE A 163 9.49 11.07 -14.82
C ILE A 163 8.95 9.64 -14.82
N THR A 164 9.09 8.93 -13.71
CA THR A 164 8.61 7.55 -13.58
C THR A 164 7.07 7.47 -13.61
N THR A 165 6.37 8.51 -13.13
CA THR A 165 4.90 8.58 -13.23
C THR A 165 4.44 8.71 -14.68
N ILE A 166 5.09 9.52 -15.49
CA ILE A 166 4.79 9.63 -16.91
C ILE A 166 5.13 8.31 -17.62
N ALA A 167 6.31 7.75 -17.34
CA ALA A 167 6.77 6.51 -17.96
C ALA A 167 5.84 5.32 -17.72
N LYS A 168 5.25 5.18 -16.51
CA LYS A 168 4.31 4.09 -16.21
C LYS A 168 2.92 4.27 -16.82
N LEU A 169 2.49 5.51 -17.08
CA LEU A 169 1.19 5.76 -17.72
C LEU A 169 1.19 5.42 -19.22
N ILE A 170 2.33 5.53 -19.90
CA ILE A 170 2.46 5.24 -21.34
C ILE A 170 2.01 3.81 -21.69
N PRO A 171 2.56 2.73 -21.08
CA PRO A 171 2.13 1.37 -21.41
C PRO A 171 0.68 1.08 -21.02
N ILE A 172 0.18 1.70 -19.94
CA ILE A 172 -1.22 1.55 -19.51
C ILE A 172 -2.17 2.18 -20.55
N LEU A 173 -1.89 3.40 -20.97
CA LEU A 173 -2.70 4.06 -22.00
C LEU A 173 -2.59 3.35 -23.33
N LEU A 174 -1.40 2.89 -23.72
CA LEU A 174 -1.21 2.10 -24.92
C LEU A 174 -2.02 0.80 -24.88
N PHE A 175 -2.02 0.11 -23.72
CA PHE A 175 -2.84 -1.09 -23.53
C PHE A 175 -4.33 -0.81 -23.80
N VAL A 176 -4.87 0.22 -23.14
CA VAL A 176 -6.29 0.60 -23.32
C VAL A 176 -6.59 0.97 -24.78
N ILE A 177 -5.74 1.81 -25.38
CA ILE A 177 -5.92 2.26 -26.77
C ILE A 177 -5.81 1.06 -27.72
N ALA A 178 -4.81 0.20 -27.56
CA ALA A 178 -4.61 -0.94 -28.44
C ALA A 178 -5.79 -1.91 -28.39
N VAL A 179 -6.25 -2.29 -27.18
CA VAL A 179 -7.39 -3.21 -27.04
C VAL A 179 -8.65 -2.65 -27.69
N ILE A 180 -8.91 -1.35 -27.54
CA ILE A 180 -10.10 -0.71 -28.13
C ILE A 180 -9.92 -0.53 -29.63
N PHE A 181 -8.79 0.00 -30.10
CA PHE A 181 -8.53 0.32 -31.51
C PHE A 181 -8.52 -0.93 -32.41
N PHE A 182 -7.90 -2.02 -31.94
CA PHE A 182 -7.87 -3.27 -32.68
C PHE A 182 -9.12 -4.14 -32.48
N GLY A 183 -10.09 -3.69 -31.67
CA GLY A 183 -11.31 -4.45 -31.38
C GLY A 183 -11.02 -5.79 -30.71
N ALA A 184 -9.94 -5.86 -29.91
CA ALA A 184 -9.51 -7.10 -29.30
C ALA A 184 -10.41 -7.55 -28.14
N PHE A 185 -11.23 -6.66 -27.58
CA PHE A 185 -12.24 -7.01 -26.59
C PHE A 185 -13.37 -7.81 -27.25
N ARG A 186 -13.54 -9.04 -26.79
CA ARG A 186 -14.57 -9.96 -27.27
C ARG A 186 -15.62 -10.19 -26.17
N PRO A 187 -16.87 -9.69 -26.33
CA PRO A 187 -17.92 -9.93 -25.33
C PRO A 187 -18.17 -11.40 -25.03
N ALA A 188 -17.98 -12.28 -26.02
CA ALA A 188 -18.13 -13.72 -25.85
C ALA A 188 -17.09 -14.26 -24.84
N VAL A 189 -15.81 -13.85 -24.97
CA VAL A 189 -14.75 -14.25 -24.02
C VAL A 189 -15.00 -13.68 -22.62
N PHE A 190 -15.44 -12.42 -22.54
CA PHE A 190 -15.76 -11.77 -21.28
C PHE A 190 -16.90 -12.47 -20.51
N MET A 191 -17.88 -13.01 -21.24
CA MET A 191 -19.03 -13.71 -20.67
C MET A 191 -18.81 -15.23 -20.54
N GLU A 192 -17.74 -15.75 -21.15
CA GLU A 192 -17.37 -17.15 -21.09
C GLU A 192 -17.03 -17.55 -19.65
N ASN A 193 -17.69 -18.59 -19.17
CA ASN A 193 -17.49 -19.10 -17.82
C ASN A 193 -17.47 -18.01 -16.73
N PHE A 194 -18.40 -17.05 -16.81
CA PHE A 194 -18.42 -15.79 -16.06
C PHE A 194 -18.30 -15.97 -14.54
N TRP A 195 -18.81 -17.08 -14.00
CA TRP A 195 -18.77 -17.42 -12.58
C TRP A 195 -17.87 -18.60 -12.25
N GLY A 196 -17.20 -19.19 -13.23
CA GLY A 196 -16.36 -20.36 -13.04
C GLY A 196 -17.11 -21.69 -12.92
N ALA A 197 -18.39 -21.73 -13.32
CA ALA A 197 -19.21 -22.93 -13.18
C ALA A 197 -18.71 -24.10 -14.03
N ASP A 198 -18.08 -23.81 -15.16
CA ASP A 198 -17.58 -24.79 -16.12
C ASP A 198 -16.12 -25.20 -15.84
N THR A 199 -15.43 -24.55 -14.88
CA THR A 199 -14.05 -24.90 -14.50
C THR A 199 -14.04 -25.96 -13.41
N PRO A 200 -13.53 -27.19 -13.68
CA PRO A 200 -13.45 -28.24 -12.67
C PRO A 200 -12.60 -27.80 -11.46
N GLY A 201 -13.17 -27.87 -10.26
CA GLY A 201 -12.47 -27.50 -9.04
C GLY A 201 -12.38 -25.99 -8.77
N ALA A 202 -13.09 -25.15 -9.55
CA ALA A 202 -13.17 -23.72 -9.25
C ALA A 202 -13.73 -23.50 -7.84
N PRO A 203 -13.16 -22.54 -7.08
CA PRO A 203 -13.69 -22.17 -5.77
C PRO A 203 -15.14 -21.61 -5.89
N ASP A 204 -15.90 -21.70 -4.80
CA ASP A 204 -17.20 -21.02 -4.74
C ASP A 204 -17.06 -19.49 -4.90
N ILE A 205 -18.13 -18.83 -5.31
CA ILE A 205 -18.14 -17.38 -5.63
C ILE A 205 -17.64 -16.53 -4.43
N SER A 206 -17.98 -16.93 -3.20
CA SER A 206 -17.54 -16.21 -2.00
C SER A 206 -16.02 -16.30 -1.83
N THR A 207 -15.45 -17.45 -2.05
CA THR A 207 -14.00 -17.68 -2.01
C THR A 207 -13.28 -16.95 -3.13
N GLN A 208 -13.84 -16.96 -4.36
CA GLN A 208 -13.33 -16.17 -5.47
C GLN A 208 -13.28 -14.66 -5.15
N ILE A 209 -14.37 -14.11 -4.59
CA ILE A 209 -14.44 -12.69 -4.21
C ILE A 209 -13.38 -12.36 -3.14
N LYS A 210 -13.20 -13.22 -2.13
CA LYS A 210 -12.15 -13.04 -1.12
C LYS A 210 -10.75 -13.03 -1.74
N ALA A 211 -10.50 -13.93 -2.69
CA ALA A 211 -9.22 -14.03 -3.37
C ALA A 211 -8.81 -12.75 -4.12
N THR A 212 -9.76 -11.94 -4.57
CA THR A 212 -9.47 -10.65 -5.22
C THR A 212 -8.91 -9.58 -4.26
N THR A 213 -9.12 -9.75 -2.93
CA THR A 213 -8.84 -8.67 -1.97
C THR A 213 -7.37 -8.32 -1.89
N SER A 214 -6.45 -9.28 -1.86
CA SER A 214 -5.01 -9.00 -1.79
C SER A 214 -4.52 -8.18 -2.98
N ALA A 215 -4.93 -8.55 -4.20
CA ALA A 215 -4.53 -7.85 -5.42
C ALA A 215 -5.15 -6.44 -5.51
N THR A 216 -6.44 -6.29 -5.15
CA THR A 216 -7.11 -4.98 -5.16
C THR A 216 -6.56 -4.04 -4.08
N VAL A 217 -6.32 -4.51 -2.86
CA VAL A 217 -5.73 -3.70 -1.79
C VAL A 217 -4.31 -3.29 -2.15
N TRP A 218 -3.48 -4.22 -2.66
CA TRP A 218 -2.12 -3.89 -3.10
C TRP A 218 -2.08 -2.79 -4.14
N SER A 219 -3.05 -2.76 -5.04
CA SER A 219 -3.17 -1.73 -6.07
C SER A 219 -3.42 -0.32 -5.49
N PHE A 220 -3.92 -0.21 -4.26
CA PHE A 220 -4.21 1.05 -3.59
C PHE A 220 -3.31 1.37 -2.39
N ILE A 221 -2.30 0.54 -2.10
CA ILE A 221 -1.29 0.90 -1.09
C ILE A 221 -0.59 2.17 -1.57
N GLY A 222 -0.52 3.18 -0.68
CA GLY A 222 -0.01 4.52 -1.02
C GLY A 222 -1.10 5.58 -1.20
N VAL A 223 -2.40 5.20 -1.16
CA VAL A 223 -3.52 6.16 -1.19
C VAL A 223 -3.49 7.14 -0.01
N GLU A 224 -2.92 6.73 1.12
CA GLU A 224 -2.67 7.57 2.30
C GLU A 224 -1.63 8.66 2.03
N GLY A 225 -0.79 8.51 1.02
CA GLY A 225 0.19 9.51 0.60
C GLY A 225 -0.42 10.87 0.26
N ALA A 226 -1.68 10.88 -0.18
CA ALA A 226 -2.45 12.10 -0.38
C ALA A 226 -2.56 12.95 0.89
N VAL A 227 -2.70 12.31 2.07
CA VAL A 227 -2.77 13.00 3.37
C VAL A 227 -1.41 13.50 3.80
N VAL A 228 -0.35 12.72 3.59
CA VAL A 228 1.04 13.13 3.88
C VAL A 228 1.44 14.35 3.05
N LEU A 229 0.99 14.41 1.78
CA LEU A 229 1.26 15.53 0.88
C LEU A 229 0.41 16.78 1.20
N SER A 230 -0.62 16.66 2.03
CA SER A 230 -1.50 17.76 2.40
C SER A 230 -0.76 18.94 3.03
N ALA A 231 0.29 18.67 3.80
CA ALA A 231 1.14 19.69 4.41
C ALA A 231 1.91 20.55 3.39
N ARG A 232 2.03 20.09 2.13
CA ARG A 232 2.73 20.79 1.03
C ARG A 232 1.79 21.47 0.03
N ALA A 233 0.48 21.40 0.24
CA ALA A 233 -0.51 21.99 -0.66
C ALA A 233 -0.54 23.52 -0.55
N LYS A 234 -0.67 24.20 -1.68
CA LYS A 234 -0.84 25.66 -1.73
C LYS A 234 -2.13 26.12 -1.03
N HIS A 235 -3.21 25.35 -1.21
CA HIS A 235 -4.50 25.57 -0.57
C HIS A 235 -5.02 24.24 0.00
N SER A 236 -5.43 24.24 1.26
CA SER A 236 -5.97 23.06 1.93
C SER A 236 -7.23 22.48 1.23
N ALA A 237 -8.00 23.34 0.55
CA ALA A 237 -9.17 22.94 -0.24
C ALA A 237 -8.81 22.10 -1.48
N ASP A 238 -7.61 22.29 -2.05
CA ASP A 238 -7.16 21.56 -3.23
C ASP A 238 -6.78 20.11 -2.91
N VAL A 239 -6.41 19.83 -1.65
CA VAL A 239 -6.03 18.47 -1.22
C VAL A 239 -7.19 17.51 -1.38
N GLY A 240 -8.38 17.88 -0.89
CA GLY A 240 -9.55 17.02 -0.98
C GLY A 240 -9.98 16.76 -2.43
N LYS A 241 -9.98 17.82 -3.26
CA LYS A 241 -10.31 17.69 -4.69
C LYS A 241 -9.27 16.85 -5.43
N ALA A 242 -7.98 17.06 -5.18
CA ALA A 242 -6.90 16.31 -5.81
C ALA A 242 -6.92 14.84 -5.39
N SER A 243 -7.18 14.54 -4.11
CA SER A 243 -7.33 13.18 -3.62
C SER A 243 -8.50 12.46 -4.26
N LEU A 244 -9.65 13.12 -4.32
CA LEU A 244 -10.85 12.56 -4.94
C LEU A 244 -10.64 12.32 -6.45
N THR A 245 -10.14 13.31 -7.17
CA THR A 245 -9.90 13.20 -8.62
C THR A 245 -8.84 12.15 -8.91
N GLY A 246 -7.75 12.13 -8.15
CA GLY A 246 -6.69 11.13 -8.28
C GLY A 246 -7.20 9.72 -8.02
N PHE A 247 -7.94 9.52 -6.93
CA PHE A 247 -8.53 8.21 -6.61
C PHE A 247 -9.48 7.72 -7.69
N LEU A 248 -10.46 8.55 -8.10
CA LEU A 248 -11.43 8.15 -9.12
C LEU A 248 -10.76 7.85 -10.47
N GLY A 249 -9.74 8.64 -10.85
CA GLY A 249 -8.96 8.39 -12.05
C GLY A 249 -8.21 7.06 -12.00
N ILE A 250 -7.52 6.77 -10.89
CA ILE A 250 -6.81 5.51 -10.68
C ILE A 250 -7.78 4.34 -10.69
N PHE A 251 -8.88 4.45 -9.93
CA PHE A 251 -9.89 3.39 -9.84
C PHE A 251 -10.49 3.07 -11.21
N ALA A 252 -10.87 4.10 -11.97
CA ALA A 252 -11.41 3.93 -13.32
C ALA A 252 -10.40 3.23 -14.25
N ILE A 253 -9.12 3.60 -14.19
CA ILE A 253 -8.05 2.97 -14.97
C ILE A 253 -7.89 1.49 -14.57
N TYR A 254 -7.85 1.17 -13.27
CA TYR A 254 -7.71 -0.22 -12.80
C TYR A 254 -8.88 -1.10 -13.24
N VAL A 255 -10.12 -0.61 -13.04
CA VAL A 255 -11.32 -1.36 -13.45
C VAL A 255 -11.37 -1.54 -14.97
N LEU A 256 -11.04 -0.47 -15.73
CA LEU A 256 -10.99 -0.55 -17.19
C LEU A 256 -9.96 -1.57 -17.67
N VAL A 257 -8.74 -1.55 -17.13
CA VAL A 257 -7.70 -2.53 -17.46
C VAL A 257 -8.16 -3.94 -17.12
N ALA A 258 -8.77 -4.16 -15.95
CA ALA A 258 -9.28 -5.48 -15.57
C ALA A 258 -10.36 -5.99 -16.52
N ILE A 259 -11.36 -5.15 -16.85
CA ILE A 259 -12.44 -5.48 -17.78
C ILE A 259 -11.88 -5.81 -19.18
N LEU A 260 -11.00 -4.95 -19.69
CA LEU A 260 -10.41 -5.15 -21.02
C LEU A 260 -9.57 -6.43 -21.06
N SER A 261 -8.79 -6.72 -20.01
CA SER A 261 -7.99 -7.93 -19.93
C SER A 261 -8.84 -9.21 -20.01
N MET A 262 -9.96 -9.25 -19.29
CA MET A 262 -10.89 -10.37 -19.28
C MET A 262 -11.70 -10.54 -20.57
N GLY A 263 -11.81 -9.50 -21.37
CA GLY A 263 -12.42 -9.57 -22.70
C GLY A 263 -11.45 -9.94 -23.82
N VAL A 264 -10.13 -9.88 -23.55
CA VAL A 264 -9.10 -10.28 -24.53
C VAL A 264 -8.79 -11.77 -24.42
N LEU A 265 -8.57 -12.28 -23.20
CA LEU A 265 -8.18 -13.68 -22.94
C LEU A 265 -9.13 -14.32 -21.91
N PRO A 266 -9.42 -15.63 -22.06
CA PRO A 266 -10.15 -16.40 -21.06
C PRO A 266 -9.43 -16.43 -19.70
N THR A 267 -10.17 -16.64 -18.62
CA THR A 267 -9.63 -16.63 -17.24
C THR A 267 -8.49 -17.62 -17.04
N GLU A 268 -8.58 -18.82 -17.61
CA GLU A 268 -7.57 -19.88 -17.50
C GLU A 268 -6.26 -19.47 -18.19
N GLU A 269 -6.37 -18.80 -19.34
CA GLU A 269 -5.20 -18.30 -20.07
C GLU A 269 -4.56 -17.13 -19.32
N LEU A 270 -5.38 -16.18 -18.79
CA LEU A 270 -4.89 -15.09 -17.94
C LEU A 270 -4.14 -15.60 -16.72
N ALA A 271 -4.64 -16.66 -16.08
CA ALA A 271 -4.02 -17.29 -14.91
C ALA A 271 -2.66 -17.91 -15.22
N SER A 272 -2.44 -18.37 -16.45
CA SER A 272 -1.21 -19.02 -16.89
C SER A 272 -0.14 -18.06 -17.38
N LEU A 273 -0.46 -16.79 -17.58
CA LEU A 273 0.48 -15.80 -18.08
C LEU A 273 1.61 -15.53 -17.10
N LYS A 274 2.82 -15.37 -17.63
CA LYS A 274 3.97 -14.90 -16.85
C LYS A 274 3.79 -13.44 -16.45
N SER A 275 4.31 -13.13 -15.29
CA SER A 275 4.29 -11.74 -14.78
C SER A 275 5.37 -10.88 -15.46
N PRO A 276 5.06 -9.62 -15.81
CA PRO A 276 3.77 -8.94 -15.63
C PRO A 276 2.73 -9.37 -16.67
N GLN A 277 1.56 -9.85 -16.23
CA GLN A 277 0.56 -10.46 -17.11
C GLN A 277 0.03 -9.52 -18.19
N MET A 278 -0.05 -8.21 -17.93
CA MET A 278 -0.42 -7.21 -18.97
C MET A 278 0.49 -7.31 -20.21
N ALA A 279 1.75 -7.73 -20.05
CA ALA A 279 2.66 -7.92 -21.19
C ALA A 279 2.18 -9.05 -22.11
N GLY A 280 1.77 -10.17 -21.55
CA GLY A 280 1.21 -11.30 -22.32
C GLY A 280 -0.11 -10.94 -22.98
N ILE A 281 -0.99 -10.20 -22.28
CA ILE A 281 -2.26 -9.75 -22.85
C ILE A 281 -2.02 -8.79 -24.04
N LEU A 282 -1.13 -7.82 -23.89
CA LEU A 282 -0.84 -6.88 -24.98
C LEU A 282 -0.08 -7.55 -26.12
N GLN A 283 0.70 -8.58 -25.85
CA GLN A 283 1.31 -9.43 -26.87
C GLN A 283 0.25 -10.14 -27.72
N ALA A 284 -0.83 -10.63 -27.12
CA ALA A 284 -1.93 -11.23 -27.85
C ALA A 284 -2.65 -10.24 -28.78
N VAL A 285 -2.62 -8.93 -28.47
CA VAL A 285 -3.30 -7.88 -29.24
C VAL A 285 -2.42 -7.32 -30.37
N ILE A 286 -1.16 -6.96 -30.09
CA ILE A 286 -0.26 -6.26 -31.03
C ILE A 286 1.08 -6.99 -31.25
N GLY A 287 1.18 -8.24 -30.81
CA GLY A 287 2.39 -9.05 -30.99
C GLY A 287 3.52 -8.73 -30.00
N PRO A 288 4.76 -9.20 -30.26
CA PRO A 288 5.90 -9.11 -29.32
C PRO A 288 6.24 -7.69 -28.87
N TRP A 289 5.99 -6.68 -29.69
CA TRP A 289 6.20 -5.27 -29.35
C TRP A 289 5.33 -4.83 -28.16
N GLY A 290 4.12 -5.37 -28.05
CA GLY A 290 3.24 -5.11 -26.93
C GLY A 290 3.85 -5.56 -25.62
N ALA A 291 4.38 -6.78 -25.58
CA ALA A 291 5.08 -7.29 -24.40
C ALA A 291 6.32 -6.45 -24.03
N ALA A 292 7.12 -6.08 -25.03
CA ALA A 292 8.33 -5.29 -24.83
C ALA A 292 8.02 -3.92 -24.19
N ILE A 293 7.01 -3.20 -24.71
CA ILE A 293 6.63 -1.88 -24.19
C ILE A 293 6.12 -1.98 -22.74
N VAL A 294 5.29 -2.98 -22.43
CA VAL A 294 4.81 -3.18 -21.06
C VAL A 294 5.97 -3.48 -20.13
N ASN A 295 6.87 -4.38 -20.50
CA ASN A 295 8.02 -4.73 -19.65
C ASN A 295 8.95 -3.53 -19.40
N ILE A 296 9.22 -2.69 -20.43
CA ILE A 296 9.98 -1.43 -20.25
C ILE A 296 9.23 -0.52 -19.26
N GLY A 297 7.92 -0.36 -19.43
CA GLY A 297 7.11 0.45 -18.51
C GLY A 297 7.13 -0.05 -17.07
N VAL A 298 7.07 -1.36 -16.86
CA VAL A 298 7.20 -1.99 -15.54
C VAL A 298 8.58 -1.72 -14.94
N ILE A 299 9.66 -1.90 -15.69
CA ILE A 299 11.04 -1.63 -15.24
C ILE A 299 11.17 -0.18 -14.77
N LEU A 300 10.72 0.79 -15.57
CA LEU A 300 10.77 2.21 -15.23
C LEU A 300 9.87 2.55 -14.02
N SER A 301 8.66 1.98 -13.97
CA SER A 301 7.73 2.17 -12.87
C SER A 301 8.31 1.68 -11.55
N LEU A 302 8.82 0.45 -11.53
CA LEU A 302 9.34 -0.19 -10.32
C LEU A 302 10.66 0.42 -9.86
N ALA A 303 11.54 0.85 -10.77
CA ALA A 303 12.75 1.57 -10.41
C ALA A 303 12.45 2.87 -9.63
N GLY A 304 11.43 3.63 -10.07
CA GLY A 304 10.98 4.81 -9.34
C GLY A 304 10.25 4.49 -8.02
N ALA A 305 9.41 3.46 -8.03
CA ALA A 305 8.67 3.03 -6.85
C ALA A 305 9.61 2.55 -5.74
N LEU A 306 10.64 1.76 -6.07
CA LEU A 306 11.63 1.27 -5.12
C LEU A 306 12.33 2.40 -4.36
N LEU A 307 12.71 3.49 -5.04
CA LEU A 307 13.30 4.65 -4.37
C LEU A 307 12.32 5.27 -3.37
N GLY A 308 11.10 5.57 -3.82
CA GLY A 308 10.08 6.19 -2.98
C GLY A 308 9.70 5.33 -1.77
N TRP A 309 9.47 4.04 -1.99
CA TRP A 309 9.09 3.12 -0.92
C TRP A 309 10.24 2.79 0.03
N THR A 310 11.51 2.80 -0.43
CA THR A 310 12.67 2.66 0.46
C THR A 310 12.78 3.85 1.41
N ILE A 311 12.56 5.08 0.92
CA ILE A 311 12.53 6.28 1.77
C ILE A 311 11.38 6.17 2.79
N LEU A 312 10.18 5.84 2.34
CA LEU A 312 9.00 5.73 3.20
C LEU A 312 9.14 4.64 4.26
N ALA A 313 9.68 3.48 3.88
CA ALA A 313 9.94 2.37 4.79
C ALA A 313 10.96 2.73 5.88
N ALA A 314 11.94 3.56 5.59
CA ALA A 314 12.90 4.02 6.59
C ALA A 314 12.36 5.17 7.45
N ASP A 315 11.54 6.06 6.89
CA ASP A 315 10.99 7.22 7.60
C ASP A 315 9.95 6.83 8.64
N CYS A 316 9.16 5.81 8.40
CA CYS A 316 8.11 5.35 9.32
C CYS A 316 8.67 5.01 10.72
N PRO A 317 9.62 4.06 10.89
CA PRO A 317 10.18 3.74 12.20
C PRO A 317 11.06 4.87 12.75
N TYR A 318 11.69 5.70 11.90
CA TYR A 318 12.43 6.87 12.32
C TYR A 318 11.52 7.91 12.98
N SER A 319 10.44 8.29 12.34
CA SER A 319 9.45 9.23 12.87
C SER A 319 8.79 8.70 14.15
N ALA A 320 8.45 7.41 14.20
CA ALA A 320 7.90 6.77 15.38
C ALA A 320 8.89 6.71 16.55
N ALA A 321 10.19 6.51 16.29
CA ALA A 321 11.23 6.54 17.32
C ALA A 321 11.43 7.93 17.93
N ARG A 322 11.34 8.98 17.12
CA ARG A 322 11.39 10.38 17.61
C ARG A 322 10.23 10.71 18.54
N GLN A 323 9.09 10.04 18.40
CA GLN A 323 7.93 10.18 19.29
C GLN A 323 7.95 9.20 20.47
N GLY A 324 9.02 8.46 20.63
CA GLY A 324 9.19 7.58 21.75
C GLY A 324 8.54 6.21 21.65
N VAL A 325 8.07 5.84 20.45
CA VAL A 325 7.33 4.56 20.24
C VAL A 325 8.27 3.41 19.82
N PHE A 326 9.38 3.70 19.14
CA PHE A 326 10.40 2.73 18.75
C PHE A 326 11.69 2.90 19.56
N LEU A 327 12.66 1.98 19.39
CA LEU A 327 14.01 2.06 19.98
C LEU A 327 14.68 3.38 19.58
N LYS A 328 15.48 3.96 20.50
CA LYS A 328 16.23 5.20 20.26
C LYS A 328 17.17 5.10 19.04
N ALA A 329 17.67 3.90 18.76
CA ALA A 329 18.53 3.66 17.60
C ALA A 329 17.89 4.08 16.26
N PHE A 330 16.58 3.86 16.10
CA PHE A 330 15.86 4.25 14.89
C PHE A 330 15.78 5.77 14.69
N ALA A 331 15.92 6.58 15.75
CA ALA A 331 15.92 8.04 15.66
C ALA A 331 17.28 8.62 15.20
N ARG A 332 18.27 7.78 14.89
CA ARG A 332 19.59 8.23 14.39
C ARG A 332 19.50 8.67 12.95
N ALA A 333 19.96 9.88 12.68
CA ALA A 333 20.15 10.41 11.33
C ALA A 333 21.66 10.66 11.09
N ASN A 334 22.06 10.58 9.84
CA ASN A 334 23.42 10.95 9.42
C ASN A 334 23.55 12.48 9.26
N PRO A 335 24.75 13.02 8.98
CA PRO A 335 24.94 14.47 8.75
C PRO A 335 24.08 15.06 7.63
N ASN A 336 23.65 14.24 6.67
CA ASN A 336 22.77 14.63 5.57
C ASN A 336 21.26 14.59 5.95
N GLY A 337 20.93 14.31 7.21
CA GLY A 337 19.55 14.21 7.70
C GLY A 337 18.82 12.91 7.36
N SER A 338 19.49 11.94 6.74
CA SER A 338 18.87 10.65 6.38
C SER A 338 18.83 9.68 7.56
N PRO A 339 17.74 8.91 7.78
CA PRO A 339 17.56 7.98 8.89
C PRO A 339 18.45 6.72 8.74
N SER A 340 19.72 6.84 9.08
CA SER A 340 20.75 5.85 8.75
C SER A 340 20.48 4.46 9.32
N PHE A 341 20.19 4.35 10.62
CA PHE A 341 19.91 3.05 11.24
C PHE A 341 18.67 2.38 10.64
N ALA A 342 17.57 3.15 10.50
CA ALA A 342 16.34 2.65 9.90
C ALA A 342 16.55 2.16 8.47
N LEU A 343 17.33 2.89 7.65
CA LEU A 343 17.67 2.49 6.28
C LEU A 343 18.48 1.18 6.22
N TYR A 344 19.55 1.08 7.01
CA TYR A 344 20.37 -0.14 7.03
C TYR A 344 19.57 -1.36 7.50
N LEU A 345 18.75 -1.20 8.55
CA LEU A 345 17.95 -2.32 9.06
C LEU A 345 16.85 -2.71 8.09
N THR A 346 16.14 -1.74 7.51
CA THR A 346 15.09 -2.00 6.51
C THR A 346 15.66 -2.75 5.30
N ASN A 347 16.74 -2.25 4.71
CA ASN A 347 17.35 -2.88 3.54
C ASN A 347 18.04 -4.20 3.88
N GLY A 348 18.56 -4.36 5.12
CA GLY A 348 19.06 -5.64 5.62
C GLY A 348 17.96 -6.70 5.72
N LEU A 349 16.75 -6.32 6.16
CA LEU A 349 15.58 -7.20 6.16
C LEU A 349 15.07 -7.50 4.74
N VAL A 350 15.05 -6.51 3.84
CA VAL A 350 14.76 -6.75 2.41
C VAL A 350 15.75 -7.77 1.84
N GLN A 351 17.07 -7.60 2.11
CA GLN A 351 18.09 -8.55 1.71
C GLN A 351 17.84 -9.96 2.24
N LEU A 352 17.45 -10.09 3.51
CA LEU A 352 17.09 -11.37 4.11
C LEU A 352 15.94 -12.04 3.36
N PHE A 353 14.87 -11.31 3.05
CA PHE A 353 13.74 -11.84 2.31
C PHE A 353 14.08 -12.18 0.85
N LEU A 354 14.99 -11.45 0.21
CA LEU A 354 15.51 -11.81 -1.11
C LEU A 354 16.26 -13.16 -1.07
N ILE A 355 16.99 -13.43 0.01
CA ILE A 355 17.63 -14.74 0.23
C ILE A 355 16.57 -15.83 0.44
N VAL A 356 15.50 -15.52 1.19
CA VAL A 356 14.36 -16.46 1.35
C VAL A 356 13.71 -16.79 0.01
N ILE A 357 13.53 -15.81 -0.87
CA ILE A 357 13.01 -16.04 -2.24
C ILE A 357 13.88 -17.06 -2.99
N PHE A 358 15.19 -16.90 -2.94
CA PHE A 358 16.12 -17.81 -3.62
C PHE A 358 15.93 -19.27 -3.16
N PHE A 359 15.82 -19.51 -1.86
CA PHE A 359 15.66 -20.87 -1.31
C PHE A 359 14.26 -21.43 -1.44
N SER A 360 13.22 -20.60 -1.40
CA SER A 360 11.82 -21.04 -1.51
C SER A 360 11.30 -21.07 -2.95
N ALA A 361 12.06 -20.53 -3.91
CA ALA A 361 11.62 -20.30 -5.28
C ALA A 361 10.30 -19.50 -5.38
N SER A 362 10.01 -18.69 -4.35
CA SER A 362 8.78 -17.91 -4.26
C SER A 362 8.70 -16.83 -5.33
N THR A 363 7.49 -16.41 -5.62
CA THR A 363 7.20 -15.33 -6.57
C THR A 363 6.98 -14.00 -5.85
N TYR A 364 6.95 -12.92 -6.62
CA TYR A 364 6.60 -11.58 -6.11
C TYR A 364 5.21 -11.56 -5.44
N GLN A 365 4.30 -12.45 -5.86
CA GLN A 365 2.91 -12.54 -5.36
C GLN A 365 2.85 -12.87 -3.87
N VAL A 366 3.70 -13.77 -3.39
CA VAL A 366 3.77 -14.14 -1.97
C VAL A 366 4.08 -12.92 -1.12
N PHE A 367 5.06 -12.12 -1.55
CA PHE A 367 5.53 -10.96 -0.78
C PHE A 367 4.58 -9.78 -0.86
N TYR A 368 3.92 -9.53 -1.99
CA TYR A 368 2.88 -8.50 -2.00
C TYR A 368 1.66 -8.91 -1.17
N THR A 369 1.32 -10.18 -1.14
CA THR A 369 0.22 -10.69 -0.31
C THR A 369 0.52 -10.50 1.18
N PHE A 370 1.75 -10.81 1.61
CA PHE A 370 2.18 -10.52 2.98
C PHE A 370 2.20 -9.01 3.27
N SER A 371 2.74 -8.21 2.35
CA SER A 371 2.73 -6.75 2.45
C SER A 371 1.31 -6.22 2.65
N THR A 372 0.37 -6.69 1.83
CA THR A 372 -1.04 -6.30 1.89
C THR A 372 -1.68 -6.69 3.21
N THR A 373 -1.42 -7.90 3.71
CA THR A 373 -1.96 -8.36 4.98
C THR A 373 -1.45 -7.51 6.15
N MET A 374 -0.19 -7.07 6.10
CA MET A 374 0.40 -6.21 7.14
C MET A 374 -0.19 -4.79 7.15
N ILE A 375 -0.53 -4.21 5.99
CA ILE A 375 -1.08 -2.85 5.89
C ILE A 375 -2.56 -2.78 6.28
N MET A 376 -3.30 -3.87 6.15
CA MET A 376 -4.74 -3.90 6.47
C MET A 376 -5.03 -3.49 7.91
N ILE A 377 -4.17 -3.88 8.87
CA ILE A 377 -4.34 -3.53 10.29
C ILE A 377 -4.21 -2.02 10.53
N PRO A 378 -3.16 -1.32 10.10
CA PRO A 378 -3.07 0.13 10.18
C PRO A 378 -4.25 0.85 9.51
N TYR A 379 -4.70 0.38 8.36
CA TYR A 379 -5.83 0.95 7.64
C TYR A 379 -7.14 0.79 8.43
N PHE A 380 -7.41 -0.41 8.91
CA PHE A 380 -8.57 -0.69 9.78
C PHE A 380 -8.57 0.16 11.05
N LEU A 381 -7.43 0.25 11.75
CA LEU A 381 -7.31 1.04 12.98
C LEU A 381 -7.55 2.53 12.73
N SER A 382 -7.12 3.05 11.58
CA SER A 382 -7.36 4.45 11.21
C SER A 382 -8.85 4.73 10.95
N ALA A 383 -9.53 3.85 10.21
CA ALA A 383 -10.98 3.96 9.98
C ALA A 383 -11.77 3.83 11.29
N LEU A 384 -11.39 2.88 12.14
CA LEU A 384 -12.01 2.66 13.45
C LEU A 384 -11.81 3.87 14.39
N TYR A 385 -10.64 4.52 14.34
CA TYR A 385 -10.41 5.74 15.09
C TYR A 385 -11.28 6.89 14.56
N TYR A 386 -11.41 7.03 13.24
CA TYR A 386 -12.30 8.04 12.68
C TYR A 386 -13.75 7.78 13.07
N LEU A 387 -14.20 6.52 13.10
CA LEU A 387 -15.51 6.16 13.61
C LEU A 387 -15.68 6.59 15.07
N LYS A 388 -14.71 6.34 15.94
CA LYS A 388 -14.72 6.79 17.33
C LYS A 388 -14.85 8.31 17.46
N VAL A 389 -14.07 9.08 16.67
CA VAL A 389 -14.13 10.55 16.64
C VAL A 389 -15.49 11.06 16.19
N THR A 390 -16.04 10.48 15.11
CA THR A 390 -17.36 10.91 14.59
C THR A 390 -18.53 10.54 15.52
N LEU A 391 -18.45 9.40 16.22
CA LEU A 391 -19.46 9.01 17.21
C LEU A 391 -19.48 9.96 18.40
N ARG A 392 -18.31 10.47 18.82
CA ARG A 392 -18.20 11.47 19.89
C ARG A 392 -18.49 12.89 19.43
N GLY A 393 -18.54 13.12 18.10
CA GLY A 393 -18.73 14.43 17.51
C GLY A 393 -17.55 15.38 17.73
N GLU A 394 -16.36 14.84 18.01
CA GLU A 394 -15.13 15.60 18.21
C GLU A 394 -14.68 16.28 16.89
N GLY A 395 -14.44 17.61 16.93
CA GLY A 395 -14.05 18.38 15.74
C GLY A 395 -15.17 18.69 14.75
N PHE A 396 -16.45 18.46 15.13
CA PHE A 396 -17.62 18.78 14.32
C PHE A 396 -18.51 19.85 15.00
N PRO A 397 -19.12 20.75 14.21
CA PRO A 397 -19.99 21.80 14.79
C PRO A 397 -21.22 21.20 15.45
N ARG A 398 -21.43 21.53 16.72
CA ARG A 398 -22.66 21.22 17.45
C ARG A 398 -23.63 22.38 17.26
N GLY A 399 -24.49 22.31 16.24
CA GLY A 399 -25.65 23.21 16.11
C GLY A 399 -25.37 24.70 15.81
N ALA A 400 -24.18 25.10 15.47
CA ALA A 400 -23.85 26.47 15.12
C ALA A 400 -23.98 26.71 13.60
N LYS A 401 -24.65 27.81 13.22
CA LYS A 401 -24.58 28.38 11.87
C LYS A 401 -23.10 28.64 11.54
N SER A 402 -22.69 28.40 10.28
CA SER A 402 -21.34 28.63 9.81
C SER A 402 -20.77 29.97 10.34
N PRO A 403 -19.60 29.95 10.99
CA PRO A 403 -19.00 31.19 11.50
C PRO A 403 -18.59 32.08 10.34
N ALA A 404 -18.64 33.40 10.62
CA ALA A 404 -18.19 34.44 9.67
C ALA A 404 -16.69 34.28 9.34
N PRO A 405 -16.27 34.56 8.09
CA PRO A 405 -14.86 34.51 7.72
C PRO A 405 -14.06 35.50 8.55
N GLY A 406 -13.08 35.03 9.32
CA GLY A 406 -12.12 35.89 10.03
C GLY A 406 -12.02 35.77 11.55
N SER A 407 -12.77 34.86 12.21
CA SER A 407 -12.61 34.62 13.66
C SER A 407 -11.72 33.39 13.92
N ASP A 408 -10.58 33.58 14.57
CA ASP A 408 -9.63 32.52 15.00
C ASP A 408 -10.07 31.83 16.31
N SER A 409 -11.35 31.53 16.46
CA SER A 409 -11.89 30.85 17.64
C SER A 409 -12.08 29.32 17.40
N ASP A 410 -12.29 28.57 18.50
CA ASP A 410 -12.59 27.13 18.50
C ASP A 410 -13.73 26.75 17.55
N ALA A 411 -14.61 27.71 17.19
CA ALA A 411 -15.64 27.58 16.17
C ALA A 411 -15.08 27.30 14.75
N ASN A 412 -13.87 27.80 14.43
CA ASN A 412 -13.21 27.54 13.14
C ASN A 412 -12.66 26.12 13.05
N ILE A 413 -12.25 25.51 14.16
CA ILE A 413 -11.84 24.10 14.22
C ILE A 413 -13.06 23.22 14.01
N ALA A 414 -14.20 23.56 14.62
CA ALA A 414 -15.45 22.83 14.46
C ALA A 414 -16.01 22.89 13.01
N ALA A 415 -15.80 24.02 12.30
CA ALA A 415 -16.21 24.16 10.90
C ALA A 415 -15.38 23.29 9.92
N ARG A 416 -14.18 22.84 10.33
CA ARG A 416 -13.29 22.02 9.49
C ARG A 416 -13.82 20.62 9.24
N GLY A 417 -14.62 20.03 10.15
CA GLY A 417 -15.14 18.66 10.06
C GLY A 417 -16.14 18.42 8.94
N GLY A 418 -16.82 19.44 8.44
CA GLY A 418 -17.89 19.31 7.46
C GLY A 418 -19.15 18.66 8.06
N SER A 419 -19.94 17.95 7.25
CA SER A 419 -21.14 17.24 7.71
C SER A 419 -20.80 16.03 8.57
N LEU A 420 -21.24 16.01 9.84
CA LEU A 420 -21.07 14.88 10.76
C LEU A 420 -21.76 13.61 10.24
N ALA A 421 -22.91 13.74 9.57
CA ALA A 421 -23.63 12.60 9.01
C ALA A 421 -22.83 11.93 7.87
N ALA A 422 -22.25 12.73 6.96
CA ALA A 422 -21.39 12.22 5.91
C ALA A 422 -20.11 11.59 6.48
N ALA A 423 -19.51 12.22 7.49
CA ALA A 423 -18.33 11.69 8.17
C ALA A 423 -18.60 10.33 8.83
N ARG A 424 -19.75 10.19 9.52
CA ARG A 424 -20.21 8.91 10.09
C ARG A 424 -20.42 7.83 9.02
N PHE A 425 -21.05 8.19 7.92
CA PHE A 425 -21.27 7.28 6.81
C PHE A 425 -19.94 6.71 6.30
N PHE A 426 -18.98 7.57 5.98
CA PHE A 426 -17.64 7.12 5.53
C PHE A 426 -16.91 6.32 6.59
N ALA A 427 -17.00 6.72 7.85
CA ALA A 427 -16.37 6.00 8.96
C ALA A 427 -16.93 4.59 9.15
N ILE A 428 -18.25 4.42 9.05
CA ILE A 428 -18.93 3.12 9.18
C ILE A 428 -18.51 2.21 8.01
N ILE A 429 -18.62 2.68 6.77
CA ILE A 429 -18.26 1.89 5.59
C ILE A 429 -16.76 1.59 5.55
N GLY A 430 -15.90 2.58 5.86
CA GLY A 430 -14.46 2.38 5.92
C GLY A 430 -14.05 1.37 6.99
N THR A 431 -14.70 1.39 8.16
CA THR A 431 -14.48 0.39 9.23
C THR A 431 -14.97 -1.00 8.81
N ALA A 432 -16.16 -1.09 8.22
CA ALA A 432 -16.70 -2.35 7.69
C ALA A 432 -15.79 -2.94 6.61
N TYR A 433 -15.25 -2.10 5.73
CA TYR A 433 -14.26 -2.52 4.74
C TYR A 433 -12.95 -2.99 5.41
N GLY A 434 -12.50 -2.35 6.47
CA GLY A 434 -11.37 -2.82 7.27
C GLY A 434 -11.58 -4.23 7.82
N ILE A 435 -12.79 -4.51 8.35
CA ILE A 435 -13.17 -5.86 8.80
C ILE A 435 -13.20 -6.84 7.61
N TRP A 436 -13.77 -6.42 6.47
CA TRP A 436 -13.77 -7.23 5.25
C TRP A 436 -12.37 -7.61 4.80
N MET A 437 -11.43 -6.65 4.75
CA MET A 437 -10.04 -6.92 4.37
C MET A 437 -9.40 -8.00 5.24
N LEU A 438 -9.55 -7.89 6.57
CA LEU A 438 -9.02 -8.87 7.51
C LEU A 438 -9.69 -10.25 7.38
N TYR A 439 -11.01 -10.28 7.20
CA TYR A 439 -11.76 -11.52 6.98
C TYR A 439 -11.39 -12.23 5.68
N SER A 440 -11.27 -11.47 4.59
CA SER A 440 -10.99 -12.00 3.25
C SER A 440 -9.55 -12.50 3.09
N SER A 441 -8.59 -12.01 3.89
CA SER A 441 -7.23 -12.55 3.93
C SER A 441 -7.19 -14.02 4.36
N GLY A 442 -8.19 -14.48 5.12
CA GLY A 442 -8.25 -15.84 5.61
C GLY A 442 -7.33 -16.10 6.82
N LEU A 443 -7.50 -17.28 7.41
CA LEU A 443 -6.77 -17.65 8.64
C LEU A 443 -5.27 -17.85 8.40
N GLU A 444 -4.89 -18.40 7.25
CA GLU A 444 -3.47 -18.69 6.96
C GLU A 444 -2.64 -17.40 6.92
N LEU A 445 -3.07 -16.40 6.18
CA LEU A 445 -2.37 -15.11 6.11
C LEU A 445 -2.43 -14.36 7.43
N THR A 446 -3.54 -14.50 8.18
CA THR A 446 -3.64 -13.93 9.54
C THR A 446 -2.60 -14.55 10.48
N PHE A 447 -2.40 -15.86 10.43
CA PHE A 447 -1.37 -16.54 11.21
C PHE A 447 0.04 -16.12 10.80
N ILE A 448 0.32 -16.01 9.49
CA ILE A 448 1.61 -15.51 8.99
C ILE A 448 1.84 -14.06 9.44
N ALA A 449 0.82 -13.21 9.39
CA ALA A 449 0.92 -11.85 9.91
C ALA A 449 1.28 -11.83 11.40
N CYS A 450 0.72 -12.73 12.22
CA CYS A 450 1.10 -12.83 13.64
C CYS A 450 2.59 -13.14 13.82
N ILE A 451 3.18 -14.00 12.98
CA ILE A 451 4.63 -14.26 13.00
C ILE A 451 5.42 -12.99 12.69
N LEU A 452 4.97 -12.20 11.70
CA LEU A 452 5.64 -10.97 11.29
C LEU A 452 5.46 -9.83 12.33
N TYR A 453 4.36 -9.84 13.09
CA TYR A 453 4.11 -8.88 14.17
C TYR A 453 4.83 -9.25 15.47
N ALA A 454 5.03 -10.52 15.78
CA ALA A 454 5.58 -10.98 17.05
C ALA A 454 6.96 -10.39 17.42
N PRO A 455 7.95 -10.26 16.51
CA PRO A 455 9.22 -9.61 16.80
C PRO A 455 9.04 -8.15 17.26
N GLY A 456 7.98 -7.49 16.82
CA GLY A 456 7.63 -6.13 17.25
C GLY A 456 7.40 -6.01 18.75
N ILE A 457 6.88 -7.06 19.41
CA ILE A 457 6.67 -7.06 20.87
C ILE A 457 8.00 -6.83 21.61
N LEU A 458 9.07 -7.49 21.15
CA LEU A 458 10.41 -7.34 21.74
C LEU A 458 10.95 -5.93 21.49
N VAL A 459 10.82 -5.42 20.26
CA VAL A 459 11.26 -4.07 19.91
C VAL A 459 10.52 -3.01 20.73
N TYR A 460 9.21 -3.18 20.92
CA TYR A 460 8.40 -2.31 21.76
C TYR A 460 8.85 -2.35 23.22
N ALA A 461 9.00 -3.56 23.79
CA ALA A 461 9.41 -3.73 25.17
C ALA A 461 10.79 -3.12 25.45
N LEU A 462 11.76 -3.33 24.54
CA LEU A 462 13.08 -2.73 24.63
C LEU A 462 13.01 -1.21 24.54
N GLY A 463 12.20 -0.67 23.62
CA GLY A 463 12.03 0.78 23.44
C GLY A 463 11.42 1.47 24.67
N LYS A 464 10.49 0.81 25.36
CA LYS A 464 9.93 1.29 26.64
C LYS A 464 10.98 1.23 27.74
N LYS A 465 11.71 0.11 27.85
CA LYS A 465 12.77 -0.07 28.85
C LYS A 465 13.90 0.96 28.71
N GLU A 466 14.34 1.27 27.49
CA GLU A 466 15.33 2.33 27.21
C GLU A 466 14.93 3.71 27.74
N ARG A 467 13.62 3.94 27.92
CA ARG A 467 13.06 5.21 28.40
C ARG A 467 12.63 5.18 29.86
N GLY A 468 12.89 4.07 30.56
CA GLY A 468 12.48 3.90 31.97
C GLY A 468 10.96 3.87 32.17
N ARG A 469 10.18 3.47 31.12
CA ARG A 469 8.73 3.40 31.20
C ARG A 469 8.27 1.94 31.36
N PRO A 470 7.11 1.71 31.98
CA PRO A 470 6.51 0.37 32.00
C PRO A 470 6.22 -0.10 30.57
N VAL A 471 6.43 -1.39 30.30
CA VAL A 471 6.23 -1.97 28.97
C VAL A 471 4.77 -1.82 28.53
N PHE A 472 3.84 -2.15 29.41
CA PHE A 472 2.41 -2.00 29.17
C PHE A 472 1.83 -1.02 30.17
N GLU A 473 1.08 -0.04 29.69
CA GLU A 473 0.41 0.96 30.51
C GLU A 473 -0.98 0.49 30.95
N ARG A 474 -1.57 -0.41 30.16
CA ARG A 474 -2.94 -0.90 30.38
C ARG A 474 -2.97 -2.42 30.30
N PRO A 475 -3.79 -3.09 31.15
CA PRO A 475 -3.88 -4.57 31.17
C PRO A 475 -4.22 -5.20 29.84
N TYR A 476 -5.08 -4.57 29.02
CA TYR A 476 -5.45 -5.11 27.73
C TYR A 476 -4.30 -5.13 26.71
N GLU A 477 -3.32 -4.23 26.83
CA GLU A 477 -2.13 -4.23 25.97
C GLU A 477 -1.28 -5.47 26.19
N MET A 478 -1.14 -5.89 27.46
CA MET A 478 -0.45 -7.12 27.84
C MET A 478 -1.21 -8.35 27.30
N VAL A 479 -2.53 -8.39 27.48
CA VAL A 479 -3.37 -9.48 26.95
C VAL A 479 -3.23 -9.59 25.43
N PHE A 480 -3.26 -8.44 24.73
CA PHE A 480 -3.09 -8.41 23.28
C PHE A 480 -1.68 -8.89 22.85
N ALA A 481 -0.62 -8.49 23.57
CA ALA A 481 0.74 -8.95 23.28
C ALA A 481 0.89 -10.46 23.50
N ILE A 482 0.32 -11.00 24.58
CA ILE A 482 0.32 -12.45 24.85
C ILE A 482 -0.45 -13.19 23.78
N ALA A 483 -1.65 -12.73 23.42
CA ALA A 483 -2.47 -13.36 22.38
C ALA A 483 -1.71 -13.39 21.04
N LEU A 484 -1.08 -12.27 20.65
CA LEU A 484 -0.27 -12.19 19.44
C LEU A 484 0.91 -13.17 19.46
N ALA A 485 1.63 -13.27 20.59
CA ALA A 485 2.74 -14.20 20.74
C ALA A 485 2.27 -15.67 20.66
N VAL A 486 1.16 -16.01 21.32
CA VAL A 486 0.56 -17.35 21.27
C VAL A 486 0.12 -17.71 19.85
N LEU A 487 -0.57 -16.79 19.14
CA LEU A 487 -0.97 -17.02 17.77
C LEU A 487 0.24 -17.19 16.83
N ALA A 488 1.32 -16.44 17.05
CA ALA A 488 2.56 -16.61 16.29
C ALA A 488 3.21 -17.99 16.54
N LEU A 489 3.22 -18.48 17.79
CA LEU A 489 3.72 -19.81 18.10
C LEU A 489 2.87 -20.91 17.48
N ILE A 490 1.53 -20.76 17.52
CA ILE A 490 0.61 -21.68 16.84
C ILE A 490 0.88 -21.69 15.33
N ALA A 491 1.08 -20.51 14.73
CA ALA A 491 1.39 -20.38 13.31
C ALA A 491 2.71 -21.08 12.93
N ILE A 492 3.78 -20.87 13.74
CA ILE A 492 5.07 -21.58 13.53
C ILE A 492 4.88 -23.08 13.63
N PHE A 493 4.12 -23.58 14.61
CA PHE A 493 3.80 -24.98 14.73
C PHE A 493 3.03 -25.52 13.52
N MET A 494 2.04 -24.76 13.03
CA MET A 494 1.27 -25.15 11.83
C MET A 494 2.14 -25.20 10.56
N ILE A 495 3.10 -24.29 10.43
CA ILE A 495 4.10 -24.33 9.33
C ILE A 495 5.01 -25.56 9.50
N ALA A 496 5.56 -25.78 10.68
CA ALA A 496 6.44 -26.90 10.97
C ALA A 496 5.78 -28.27 10.73
N THR A 497 4.46 -28.36 10.94
CA THR A 497 3.66 -29.57 10.67
C THR A 497 3.10 -29.66 9.25
N GLY A 498 3.43 -28.71 8.36
CA GLY A 498 2.97 -28.69 6.97
C GLY A 498 1.48 -28.37 6.79
N ARG A 499 0.79 -27.90 7.85
CA ARG A 499 -0.62 -27.49 7.79
C ARG A 499 -0.82 -26.14 7.11
N ILE A 500 0.17 -25.27 7.17
CA ILE A 500 0.26 -24.00 6.43
C ILE A 500 1.53 -24.03 5.61
N ARG A 501 1.44 -23.61 4.35
CA ARG A 501 2.58 -23.48 3.45
C ARG A 501 2.71 -21.98 3.07
N PRO A 502 3.64 -21.24 3.67
CA PRO A 502 3.78 -19.81 3.42
C PRO A 502 4.39 -19.50 2.05
N PHE A 503 5.02 -20.51 1.40
CA PHE A 503 5.72 -20.41 0.12
C PHE A 503 5.30 -21.51 -0.83
#